data_0b8098a165c278a39e1ddb846ccd2305
#
_entry.id   0b8098a165c278a39e1ddb846ccd2305
#
_cell.length_a   1.000
_cell.length_b   1.000
_cell.length_c   1.000
_cell.angle_alpha   90.00
_cell.angle_beta   90.00
_cell.angle_gamma   90.00
#
_symmetry.space_group_name_H-M   'P 1'
#
loop_
_entity.id
_entity.type
_entity.pdbx_description
1 polymer ?
#
loop_
_entity_poly.entity_id
_entity_poly.type
_entity_poly.pdbx_seq_one_letter_code
_entity_poly.pdbx_strand_id
1 'polypeptide(L)'
;MNKLFNVIFIIALTFSACSKKTVVELPVTTSSPKALKHYKKAMLSAQVGDGFEKRQYLDSALALDPKFVMALDRYESLDPIKKREQRETAKSLQNTVTDAEQLILNIRNAYRSGNMDDALANAKKLVTNYSDAYEPYVWLGFVQSDRHEIGDATISLKKAIELNPDCYEAYNTLMGHHISAGNQVMLPEEKRDIELGMKYGDELIRIRGDHGYPYHFKANVYRQLGEFEKAKPLYEKSIEKRKGLSSESTAYLVSGHNFMFSGDLKTARERYTKAIELTKTADSWFNLNYYLLCSYMFDNDYIGAIEHIDKIEQILESKDFDEVSLLGRKATIHWQKMVCYAHNQMEEDAYSALEQNLKFSKTRAELLKDENTWRGTRSDEQFETAWVNILFGKYEEAKKNLAKLKEIQEKRNDPTAMYGYYGLMGMTHLMEGNYQEAVDNFNKGNETNIYFNYFKGLSLRAIGEEGRAIKTFQDLAKINFSSWNIAIVKRLAQKQLTSS
;
A
#
# COMPACT_ATOMS: atom_id res chain seq x y z
N MET A 1 -56.44 33.60 60.68
CA MET A 1 -55.00 33.38 61.01
C MET A 1 -54.50 32.26 60.07
N ASN A 2 -53.98 32.63 58.92
CA ASN A 2 -53.49 31.70 57.92
C ASN A 2 -51.97 31.57 58.07
N LYS A 3 -51.51 30.37 58.34
CA LYS A 3 -50.08 30.03 58.29
C LYS A 3 -49.72 29.51 56.87
N LEU A 4 -48.92 30.34 56.12
CA LEU A 4 -48.28 29.98 54.92
C LEU A 4 -47.12 28.95 55.28
N PHE A 5 -47.16 27.78 54.63
CA PHE A 5 -46.00 26.84 54.58
C PHE A 5 -45.19 27.14 53.30
N ASN A 6 -44.00 27.70 53.48
CA ASN A 6 -43.03 27.81 52.42
C ASN A 6 -42.36 26.45 52.20
N VAL A 7 -42.60 25.82 51.06
CA VAL A 7 -41.87 24.61 50.61
C VAL A 7 -40.69 25.13 49.77
N ILE A 8 -39.48 24.97 50.29
CA ILE A 8 -38.23 25.22 49.55
C ILE A 8 -37.93 23.96 48.73
N PHE A 9 -38.05 24.07 47.41
CA PHE A 9 -37.60 23.06 46.46
C PHE A 9 -36.07 23.21 46.27
N ILE A 10 -35.27 22.33 46.88
CA ILE A 10 -33.84 22.23 46.58
C ILE A 10 -33.71 21.39 45.31
N ILE A 11 -33.47 22.02 44.17
CA ILE A 11 -33.05 21.36 42.92
C ILE A 11 -31.58 21.00 43.10
N ALA A 12 -31.31 19.74 43.41
CA ALA A 12 -29.96 19.18 43.35
C ALA A 12 -29.58 19.01 41.87
N LEU A 13 -28.85 19.98 41.30
CA LEU A 13 -28.13 19.82 40.04
C LEU A 13 -26.98 18.85 40.26
N THR A 14 -27.23 17.59 39.95
CA THR A 14 -26.15 16.61 39.78
C THR A 14 -25.36 16.97 38.53
N PHE A 15 -24.28 17.71 38.68
CA PHE A 15 -23.23 17.80 37.69
C PHE A 15 -22.62 16.43 37.59
N SER A 16 -23.02 15.65 36.58
CA SER A 16 -22.29 14.48 36.12
C SER A 16 -21.01 15.03 35.48
N ALA A 17 -19.98 15.22 36.28
CA ALA A 17 -18.63 15.43 35.78
C ALA A 17 -18.25 14.16 35.03
N CYS A 18 -18.32 14.21 33.72
CA CYS A 18 -17.74 13.18 32.85
C CYS A 18 -16.20 13.26 33.06
N SER A 19 -15.70 12.48 34.05
CA SER A 19 -14.25 12.35 34.23
C SER A 19 -13.72 11.71 32.96
N LYS A 20 -12.96 12.46 32.16
CA LYS A 20 -12.23 11.89 31.04
C LYS A 20 -11.42 10.72 31.60
N LYS A 21 -11.75 9.51 31.14
CA LYS A 21 -11.02 8.29 31.51
C LYS A 21 -9.55 8.52 31.12
N THR A 22 -8.63 8.39 32.08
CA THR A 22 -7.19 8.57 31.79
C THR A 22 -6.77 7.47 30.82
N VAL A 23 -6.29 7.87 29.64
CA VAL A 23 -5.77 6.91 28.65
C VAL A 23 -4.45 6.35 29.16
N VAL A 24 -4.36 5.04 29.27
CA VAL A 24 -3.13 4.32 29.62
C VAL A 24 -2.36 4.06 28.34
N GLU A 25 -1.11 4.52 28.31
CA GLU A 25 -0.15 4.28 27.21
C GLU A 25 0.91 3.25 27.63
N LEU A 26 1.42 2.49 26.69
CA LEU A 26 2.56 1.58 26.94
C LEU A 26 3.83 2.38 27.24
N PRO A 27 4.70 1.87 28.14
CA PRO A 27 5.98 2.52 28.41
C PRO A 27 6.91 2.47 27.20
N VAL A 28 7.69 3.54 27.03
CA VAL A 28 8.71 3.66 25.97
C VAL A 28 10.05 4.03 26.60
N THR A 29 11.06 3.18 26.38
CA THR A 29 12.41 3.29 26.95
C THR A 29 13.28 4.24 26.14
N THR A 30 13.77 5.30 26.78
CA THR A 30 14.80 6.20 26.25
C THR A 30 15.51 6.92 27.39
N SER A 31 16.79 7.25 27.22
CA SER A 31 17.56 8.04 28.15
C SER A 31 17.22 9.54 28.12
N SER A 32 16.44 9.99 27.11
CA SER A 32 16.19 11.42 26.87
C SER A 32 14.69 11.74 26.74
N PRO A 33 14.10 12.51 27.69
CA PRO A 33 12.73 12.99 27.56
C PRO A 33 12.48 13.81 26.28
N LYS A 34 13.52 14.50 25.77
CA LYS A 34 13.45 15.23 24.50
C LYS A 34 13.38 14.26 23.31
N ALA A 35 14.15 13.16 23.33
CA ALA A 35 14.06 12.12 22.33
C ALA A 35 12.65 11.49 22.29
N LEU A 36 12.07 11.20 23.46
CA LEU A 36 10.69 10.71 23.54
C LEU A 36 9.70 11.66 22.89
N LYS A 37 9.83 12.97 23.11
CA LYS A 37 8.97 13.98 22.50
C LYS A 37 9.06 13.96 20.96
N HIS A 38 10.27 13.83 20.40
CA HIS A 38 10.46 13.70 18.97
C HIS A 38 9.89 12.38 18.44
N TYR A 39 10.10 11.27 19.14
CA TYR A 39 9.53 9.98 18.79
C TYR A 39 7.98 10.03 18.73
N LYS A 40 7.33 10.60 19.75
CA LYS A 40 5.86 10.78 19.75
C LYS A 40 5.39 11.61 18.56
N LYS A 41 6.09 12.70 18.20
CA LYS A 41 5.79 13.49 17.00
C LYS A 41 5.96 12.67 15.72
N ALA A 42 7.01 11.85 15.63
CA ALA A 42 7.19 10.95 14.49
C ALA A 42 6.02 9.96 14.33
N MET A 43 5.47 9.45 15.44
CA MET A 43 4.30 8.57 15.40
C MET A 43 3.04 9.31 14.94
N LEU A 44 2.84 10.56 15.38
CA LEU A 44 1.74 11.40 14.90
C LEU A 44 1.85 11.72 13.40
N SER A 45 3.07 11.98 12.90
CA SER A 45 3.30 12.18 11.45
C SER A 45 3.04 10.89 10.66
N ALA A 46 3.36 9.72 11.25
CA ALA A 46 3.05 8.42 10.66
C ALA A 46 1.54 8.17 10.49
N GLN A 47 0.71 8.58 11.47
CA GLN A 47 -0.75 8.46 11.39
C GLN A 47 -1.34 9.16 10.16
N VAL A 48 -0.77 10.30 9.79
CA VAL A 48 -1.21 11.10 8.65
C VAL A 48 -0.37 10.88 7.38
N GLY A 49 0.41 9.80 7.33
CA GLY A 49 1.16 9.40 6.14
C GLY A 49 2.31 10.36 5.76
N ASP A 50 2.75 11.24 6.67
CA ASP A 50 3.87 12.14 6.42
C ASP A 50 5.21 11.44 6.74
N GLY A 51 5.66 10.60 5.81
CA GLY A 51 6.91 9.84 5.96
C GLY A 51 8.17 10.72 5.99
N PHE A 52 8.13 11.91 5.39
CA PHE A 52 9.26 12.83 5.41
C PHE A 52 9.41 13.45 6.81
N GLU A 53 8.33 14.02 7.34
CA GLU A 53 8.33 14.60 8.67
C GLU A 53 8.61 13.54 9.76
N LYS A 54 8.03 12.34 9.62
CA LYS A 54 8.33 11.20 10.48
C LYS A 54 9.83 10.94 10.58
N ARG A 55 10.55 10.90 9.43
CA ARG A 55 12.01 10.67 9.42
C ARG A 55 12.76 11.78 10.12
N GLN A 56 12.43 13.04 9.86
CA GLN A 56 13.08 14.19 10.53
C GLN A 56 12.95 14.13 12.04
N TYR A 57 11.78 13.73 12.54
CA TYR A 57 11.60 13.55 13.98
C TYR A 57 12.32 12.31 14.52
N LEU A 58 12.41 11.22 13.77
CA LEU A 58 13.21 10.06 14.20
C LEU A 58 14.71 10.36 14.17
N ASP A 59 15.21 11.09 13.18
CA ASP A 59 16.60 11.60 13.17
C ASP A 59 16.89 12.44 14.40
N SER A 60 15.97 13.36 14.73
CA SER A 60 16.11 14.20 15.92
C SER A 60 16.08 13.38 17.23
N ALA A 61 15.26 12.34 17.29
CA ALA A 61 15.20 11.44 18.45
C ALA A 61 16.52 10.64 18.60
N LEU A 62 17.03 10.09 17.50
CA LEU A 62 18.26 9.31 17.49
C LEU A 62 19.51 10.16 17.70
N ALA A 63 19.52 11.43 17.29
CA ALA A 63 20.59 12.36 17.61
C ALA A 63 20.68 12.64 19.12
N LEU A 64 19.55 12.60 19.84
CA LEU A 64 19.49 12.82 21.30
C LEU A 64 19.69 11.53 22.11
N ASP A 65 19.35 10.38 21.54
CA ASP A 65 19.52 9.05 22.12
C ASP A 65 19.81 8.02 21.01
N PRO A 66 21.08 7.80 20.66
CA PRO A 66 21.46 6.86 19.59
C PRO A 66 21.09 5.39 19.87
N LYS A 67 20.73 5.06 21.12
CA LYS A 67 20.33 3.72 21.54
C LYS A 67 18.81 3.61 21.74
N PHE A 68 18.05 4.57 21.29
CA PHE A 68 16.59 4.55 21.40
C PHE A 68 16.00 3.45 20.48
N VAL A 69 15.81 2.27 21.04
CA VAL A 69 15.48 1.03 20.30
C VAL A 69 14.22 1.17 19.46
N MET A 70 13.16 1.75 20.02
CA MET A 70 11.89 1.93 19.28
C MET A 70 12.05 2.93 18.13
N ALA A 71 12.90 3.94 18.26
CA ALA A 71 13.19 4.87 17.17
C ALA A 71 14.03 4.19 16.06
N LEU A 72 15.05 3.39 16.43
CA LEU A 72 15.85 2.59 15.50
C LEU A 72 14.98 1.61 14.70
N ASP A 73 14.08 0.88 15.35
CA ASP A 73 13.20 -0.08 14.69
C ASP A 73 12.17 0.59 13.77
N ARG A 74 11.70 1.78 14.13
CA ARG A 74 10.71 2.56 13.34
C ARG A 74 11.36 3.39 12.24
N TYR A 75 12.67 3.53 12.26
CA TYR A 75 13.38 4.31 11.26
C TYR A 75 13.37 3.61 9.91
N GLU A 76 13.06 4.36 8.88
CA GLU A 76 13.05 3.88 7.50
C GLU A 76 14.06 4.69 6.70
N SER A 77 15.31 4.21 6.69
CA SER A 77 16.31 4.73 5.77
C SER A 77 15.91 4.45 4.32
N LEU A 78 16.17 5.39 3.43
CA LEU A 78 16.06 5.18 1.99
C LEU A 78 17.20 4.29 1.49
N ASP A 79 18.39 4.37 2.13
CA ASP A 79 19.49 3.46 1.92
C ASP A 79 19.19 2.08 2.57
N PRO A 80 19.09 1.01 1.77
CA PRO A 80 18.73 -0.32 2.26
C PRO A 80 19.82 -0.93 3.17
N ILE A 81 21.09 -0.57 3.00
CA ILE A 81 22.21 -1.04 3.85
C ILE A 81 22.08 -0.40 5.23
N LYS A 82 21.96 0.92 5.28
CA LYS A 82 21.75 1.66 6.52
C LYS A 82 20.48 1.22 7.25
N LYS A 83 19.42 0.95 6.49
CA LYS A 83 18.15 0.43 7.03
C LYS A 83 18.35 -0.92 7.74
N ARG A 84 19.14 -1.82 7.15
CA ARG A 84 19.48 -3.12 7.74
C ARG A 84 20.32 -2.95 9.02
N GLU A 85 21.37 -2.15 8.96
CA GLU A 85 22.25 -1.88 10.12
C GLU A 85 21.46 -1.32 11.32
N GLN A 86 20.53 -0.41 11.10
CA GLN A 86 19.69 0.15 12.17
C GLN A 86 18.78 -0.90 12.79
N ARG A 87 18.20 -1.80 11.98
CA ARG A 87 17.39 -2.89 12.48
C ARG A 87 18.20 -3.92 13.26
N GLU A 88 19.39 -4.25 12.81
CA GLU A 88 20.31 -5.14 13.54
C GLU A 88 20.73 -4.52 14.87
N THR A 89 20.99 -3.21 14.89
CA THR A 89 21.26 -2.47 16.13
C THR A 89 20.07 -2.52 17.08
N ALA A 90 18.84 -2.26 16.60
CA ALA A 90 17.63 -2.37 17.41
C ALA A 90 17.48 -3.79 18.00
N LYS A 91 17.72 -4.81 17.18
CA LYS A 91 17.65 -6.23 17.60
C LYS A 91 18.70 -6.55 18.67
N SER A 92 19.94 -6.07 18.54
CA SER A 92 21.01 -6.30 19.52
C SER A 92 20.72 -5.65 20.88
N LEU A 93 19.94 -4.57 20.90
CA LEU A 93 19.55 -3.82 22.10
C LEU A 93 18.16 -4.24 22.63
N GLN A 94 17.49 -5.20 22.03
CA GLN A 94 16.11 -5.57 22.35
C GLN A 94 15.91 -5.93 23.84
N ASN A 95 16.89 -6.58 24.48
CA ASN A 95 16.81 -6.96 25.88
C ASN A 95 17.02 -5.79 26.88
N THR A 96 17.28 -4.58 26.39
CA THR A 96 17.47 -3.38 27.22
C THR A 96 16.20 -2.54 27.38
N VAL A 97 15.11 -2.93 26.75
CA VAL A 97 13.84 -2.22 26.79
C VAL A 97 12.77 -3.00 27.57
N THR A 98 11.61 -2.39 27.82
CA THR A 98 10.51 -3.01 28.57
C THR A 98 9.97 -4.27 27.88
N ASP A 99 9.28 -5.14 28.63
CA ASP A 99 8.61 -6.33 28.08
C ASP A 99 7.58 -5.95 26.98
N ALA A 100 6.84 -4.85 27.16
CA ALA A 100 5.92 -4.34 26.15
C ALA A 100 6.63 -4.02 24.83
N GLU A 101 7.75 -3.31 24.90
CA GLU A 101 8.54 -2.96 23.70
C GLU A 101 9.15 -4.20 23.06
N GLN A 102 9.65 -5.16 23.85
CA GLN A 102 10.16 -6.43 23.32
C GLN A 102 9.08 -7.21 22.58
N LEU A 103 7.85 -7.27 23.11
CA LEU A 103 6.74 -7.91 22.45
C LEU A 103 6.36 -7.22 21.14
N ILE A 104 6.35 -5.87 21.10
CA ILE A 104 6.12 -5.10 19.87
C ILE A 104 7.21 -5.37 18.85
N LEU A 105 8.48 -5.40 19.25
CA LEU A 105 9.60 -5.73 18.35
C LEU A 105 9.48 -7.16 17.79
N ASN A 106 9.06 -8.12 18.62
CA ASN A 106 8.81 -9.50 18.17
C ASN A 106 7.67 -9.58 17.15
N ILE A 107 6.55 -8.87 17.39
CA ILE A 107 5.46 -8.76 16.42
C ILE A 107 5.98 -8.23 15.09
N ARG A 108 6.74 -7.12 15.11
CA ARG A 108 7.28 -6.50 13.89
C ARG A 108 8.31 -7.37 13.17
N ASN A 109 9.14 -8.11 13.90
CA ASN A 109 10.09 -9.06 13.33
C ASN A 109 9.35 -10.26 12.70
N ALA A 110 8.30 -10.75 13.33
CA ALA A 110 7.44 -11.79 12.78
C ALA A 110 6.76 -11.34 11.46
N TYR A 111 6.25 -10.10 11.40
CA TYR A 111 5.78 -9.52 10.14
C TYR A 111 6.86 -9.50 9.04
N ARG A 112 8.08 -9.08 9.36
CA ARG A 112 9.19 -9.01 8.39
C ARG A 112 9.61 -10.38 7.86
N SER A 113 9.46 -11.42 8.67
CA SER A 113 9.78 -12.81 8.30
C SER A 113 8.58 -13.56 7.69
N GLY A 114 7.38 -12.96 7.66
CA GLY A 114 6.15 -13.60 7.21
C GLY A 114 5.57 -14.62 8.20
N ASN A 115 6.07 -14.67 9.43
CA ASN A 115 5.59 -15.60 10.46
C ASN A 115 4.39 -15.00 11.23
N MET A 116 3.21 -15.10 10.65
CA MET A 116 2.01 -14.51 11.20
C MET A 116 1.51 -15.21 12.47
N ASP A 117 1.88 -16.48 12.71
CA ASP A 117 1.54 -17.20 13.94
C ASP A 117 2.33 -16.66 15.14
N ASP A 118 3.62 -16.40 14.97
CA ASP A 118 4.43 -15.73 16.00
C ASP A 118 3.96 -14.29 16.24
N ALA A 119 3.56 -13.56 15.21
CA ALA A 119 2.98 -12.23 15.37
C ALA A 119 1.74 -12.29 16.24
N LEU A 120 0.82 -13.23 15.99
CA LEU A 120 -0.41 -13.41 16.76
C LEU A 120 -0.13 -13.82 18.20
N ALA A 121 0.80 -14.76 18.43
CA ALA A 121 1.17 -15.19 19.77
C ALA A 121 1.72 -14.04 20.63
N ASN A 122 2.63 -13.23 20.07
CA ASN A 122 3.18 -12.07 20.76
C ASN A 122 2.13 -10.96 20.98
N ALA A 123 1.21 -10.72 20.03
CA ALA A 123 0.14 -9.75 20.20
C ALA A 123 -0.85 -10.17 21.30
N LYS A 124 -1.22 -11.46 21.39
CA LYS A 124 -2.04 -12.00 22.48
C LYS A 124 -1.33 -11.87 23.84
N LYS A 125 -0.04 -12.16 23.89
CA LYS A 125 0.77 -11.98 25.12
C LYS A 125 0.81 -10.51 25.55
N LEU A 126 0.95 -9.57 24.58
CA LEU A 126 0.93 -8.14 24.86
C LEU A 126 -0.41 -7.70 25.47
N VAL A 127 -1.55 -8.19 24.95
CA VAL A 127 -2.88 -7.92 25.53
C VAL A 127 -3.00 -8.53 26.93
N THR A 128 -2.49 -9.72 27.15
CA THR A 128 -2.54 -10.38 28.47
C THR A 128 -1.77 -9.59 29.53
N ASN A 129 -0.59 -9.07 29.17
CA ASN A 129 0.28 -8.38 30.12
C ASN A 129 -0.14 -6.92 30.34
N TYR A 130 -0.82 -6.27 29.36
CA TYR A 130 -1.14 -4.83 29.37
C TYR A 130 -2.59 -4.58 28.94
N SER A 131 -3.55 -5.24 29.58
CA SER A 131 -4.97 -5.25 29.20
C SER A 131 -5.71 -3.92 29.43
N ASP A 132 -5.15 -3.00 30.18
CA ASP A 132 -5.67 -1.66 30.45
C ASP A 132 -5.18 -0.58 29.48
N ALA A 133 -4.13 -0.85 28.69
CA ALA A 133 -3.65 0.02 27.63
C ALA A 133 -4.37 -0.29 26.30
N TYR A 134 -4.49 0.71 25.41
CA TYR A 134 -5.21 0.55 24.14
C TYR A 134 -4.31 -0.05 23.02
N GLU A 135 -3.01 0.25 23.02
CA GLU A 135 -2.08 -0.16 21.96
C GLU A 135 -1.98 -1.69 21.79
N PRO A 136 -2.00 -2.52 22.84
CA PRO A 136 -2.05 -3.97 22.70
C PRO A 136 -3.18 -4.46 21.80
N TYR A 137 -4.37 -3.88 21.95
CA TYR A 137 -5.53 -4.24 21.14
C TYR A 137 -5.43 -3.72 19.71
N VAL A 138 -4.75 -2.60 19.48
CA VAL A 138 -4.41 -2.13 18.11
C VAL A 138 -3.51 -3.16 17.43
N TRP A 139 -2.42 -3.59 18.09
CA TRP A 139 -1.51 -4.60 17.55
C TRP A 139 -2.20 -5.93 17.27
N LEU A 140 -3.02 -6.41 18.22
CA LEU A 140 -3.79 -7.63 18.02
C LEU A 140 -4.75 -7.49 16.84
N GLY A 141 -5.48 -6.38 16.74
CA GLY A 141 -6.39 -6.10 15.63
C GLY A 141 -5.69 -6.03 14.28
N PHE A 142 -4.47 -5.48 14.19
CA PHE A 142 -3.68 -5.47 12.96
C PHE A 142 -3.30 -6.89 12.53
N VAL A 143 -2.73 -7.68 13.45
CA VAL A 143 -2.33 -9.06 13.15
C VAL A 143 -3.53 -9.90 12.72
N GLN A 144 -4.66 -9.79 13.40
CA GLN A 144 -5.89 -10.49 13.05
C GLN A 144 -6.43 -10.05 11.68
N SER A 145 -6.37 -8.75 11.36
CA SER A 145 -6.77 -8.24 10.05
C SER A 145 -5.94 -8.85 8.93
N ASP A 146 -4.60 -8.86 9.08
CA ASP A 146 -3.69 -9.38 8.05
C ASP A 146 -3.76 -10.92 7.92
N ARG A 147 -4.27 -11.60 8.95
CA ARG A 147 -4.63 -13.03 8.91
C ARG A 147 -6.02 -13.30 8.33
N HIS A 148 -6.74 -12.26 7.89
CA HIS A 148 -8.14 -12.33 7.45
C HIS A 148 -9.14 -12.76 8.53
N GLU A 149 -8.76 -12.68 9.81
CA GLU A 149 -9.61 -12.91 10.97
C GLU A 149 -10.40 -11.63 11.34
N ILE A 150 -11.13 -11.04 10.35
CA ILE A 150 -11.67 -9.67 10.45
C ILE A 150 -12.72 -9.52 11.56
N GLY A 151 -13.45 -10.59 11.88
CA GLY A 151 -14.39 -10.59 13.00
C GLY A 151 -13.69 -10.33 14.34
N ASP A 152 -12.63 -11.06 14.62
CA ASP A 152 -11.81 -10.93 15.84
C ASP A 152 -11.05 -9.59 15.85
N ALA A 153 -10.52 -9.17 14.69
CA ALA A 153 -9.89 -7.86 14.52
C ALA A 153 -10.85 -6.73 14.89
N THR A 154 -12.11 -6.82 14.45
CA THR A 154 -13.14 -5.82 14.78
C THR A 154 -13.38 -5.73 16.28
N ILE A 155 -13.41 -6.87 16.98
CA ILE A 155 -13.57 -6.91 18.45
C ILE A 155 -12.37 -6.24 19.14
N SER A 156 -11.15 -6.60 18.73
CA SER A 156 -9.92 -6.02 19.28
C SER A 156 -9.85 -4.52 19.06
N LEU A 157 -10.11 -4.04 17.83
CA LEU A 157 -10.05 -2.62 17.49
C LEU A 157 -11.13 -1.80 18.21
N LYS A 158 -12.35 -2.33 18.38
CA LYS A 158 -13.39 -1.70 19.19
C LYS A 158 -12.98 -1.61 20.65
N LYS A 159 -12.28 -2.61 21.19
CA LYS A 159 -11.73 -2.54 22.55
C LYS A 159 -10.66 -1.46 22.68
N ALA A 160 -9.81 -1.28 21.68
CA ALA A 160 -8.85 -0.16 21.63
C ALA A 160 -9.59 1.20 21.69
N ILE A 161 -10.69 1.37 20.95
CA ILE A 161 -11.52 2.59 20.97
C ILE A 161 -12.20 2.80 22.33
N GLU A 162 -12.68 1.73 22.98
CA GLU A 162 -13.25 1.83 24.32
C GLU A 162 -12.25 2.37 25.35
N LEU A 163 -10.98 1.97 25.23
CA LEU A 163 -9.88 2.41 26.10
C LEU A 163 -9.35 3.79 25.70
N ASN A 164 -9.31 4.09 24.42
CA ASN A 164 -8.91 5.40 23.88
C ASN A 164 -9.85 5.81 22.75
N PRO A 165 -10.87 6.67 23.02
CA PRO A 165 -11.81 7.16 22.00
C PRO A 165 -11.17 7.97 20.86
N ASP A 166 -9.91 8.38 21.01
CA ASP A 166 -9.13 9.07 19.98
C ASP A 166 -8.09 8.16 19.31
N CYS A 167 -8.30 6.83 19.35
CA CYS A 167 -7.42 5.84 18.71
C CYS A 167 -7.57 5.88 17.19
N TYR A 168 -6.77 6.72 16.54
CA TYR A 168 -6.79 6.94 15.10
C TYR A 168 -6.57 5.64 14.30
N GLU A 169 -5.61 4.82 14.72
CA GLU A 169 -5.24 3.57 14.05
C GLU A 169 -6.41 2.57 14.02
N ALA A 170 -7.15 2.46 15.11
CA ALA A 170 -8.29 1.56 15.19
C ALA A 170 -9.43 2.00 14.23
N TYR A 171 -9.77 3.28 14.20
CA TYR A 171 -10.76 3.80 13.26
C TYR A 171 -10.33 3.65 11.81
N ASN A 172 -9.03 3.90 11.51
CA ASN A 172 -8.50 3.76 10.17
C ASN A 172 -8.59 2.31 9.66
N THR A 173 -8.25 1.34 10.51
CA THR A 173 -8.32 -0.08 10.15
C THR A 173 -9.77 -0.55 10.01
N LEU A 174 -10.65 -0.17 10.93
CA LEU A 174 -12.08 -0.49 10.84
C LEU A 174 -12.73 0.12 9.59
N MET A 175 -12.38 1.36 9.24
CA MET A 175 -12.79 1.94 7.97
C MET A 175 -12.33 1.08 6.78
N GLY A 176 -11.06 0.65 6.80
CA GLY A 176 -10.47 -0.19 5.77
C GLY A 176 -11.17 -1.53 5.58
N HIS A 177 -11.69 -2.15 6.64
CA HIS A 177 -12.45 -3.40 6.55
C HIS A 177 -13.73 -3.26 5.71
N HIS A 178 -14.37 -2.10 5.70
CA HIS A 178 -15.59 -1.86 4.94
C HIS A 178 -15.34 -1.18 3.60
N ILE A 179 -14.26 -0.39 3.49
CA ILE A 179 -14.00 0.47 2.35
C ILE A 179 -12.52 0.45 2.01
N SER A 180 -12.16 0.03 0.79
CA SER A 180 -10.75 0.09 0.36
C SER A 180 -10.32 1.53 0.14
N ALA A 181 -9.39 2.00 0.96
CA ALA A 181 -8.64 3.24 0.69
C ALA A 181 -7.22 2.96 0.15
N GLY A 182 -6.93 1.72 -0.23
CA GLY A 182 -5.62 1.23 -0.68
C GLY A 182 -5.51 -0.28 -0.51
N ASN A 183 -4.34 -0.79 -0.15
CA ASN A 183 -4.06 -2.23 0.02
C ASN A 183 -4.54 -2.80 1.38
N GLN A 184 -5.63 -2.31 1.93
CA GLN A 184 -6.15 -2.80 3.20
C GLN A 184 -6.96 -4.07 3.00
N VAL A 185 -6.87 -4.98 3.98
CA VAL A 185 -7.68 -6.18 4.04
C VAL A 185 -9.14 -5.79 4.26
N MET A 186 -10.03 -6.26 3.39
CA MET A 186 -11.45 -5.95 3.43
C MET A 186 -12.29 -7.17 3.75
N LEU A 187 -13.47 -6.91 4.31
CA LEU A 187 -14.54 -7.88 4.37
C LEU A 187 -14.95 -8.35 2.95
N PRO A 188 -15.47 -9.57 2.79
CA PRO A 188 -16.18 -9.98 1.59
C PRO A 188 -17.26 -8.94 1.22
N GLU A 189 -17.51 -8.74 -0.09
CA GLU A 189 -18.36 -7.64 -0.58
C GLU A 189 -19.75 -7.62 0.09
N GLU A 190 -20.35 -8.79 0.27
CA GLU A 190 -21.68 -8.96 0.89
C GLU A 190 -21.74 -8.63 2.40
N LYS A 191 -20.58 -8.50 3.06
CA LYS A 191 -20.46 -8.14 4.48
C LYS A 191 -19.98 -6.71 4.71
N ARG A 192 -19.73 -5.95 3.62
CA ARG A 192 -19.27 -4.57 3.74
C ARG A 192 -20.43 -3.64 4.06
N ASP A 193 -20.21 -2.77 5.02
CA ASP A 193 -21.10 -1.65 5.35
C ASP A 193 -20.38 -0.34 5.05
N ILE A 194 -20.67 0.24 3.89
CA ILE A 194 -20.03 1.47 3.41
C ILE A 194 -20.40 2.65 4.30
N GLU A 195 -21.64 2.72 4.82
CA GLU A 195 -22.06 3.80 5.71
C GLU A 195 -21.28 3.76 7.04
N LEU A 196 -21.09 2.56 7.59
CA LEU A 196 -20.28 2.39 8.80
C LEU A 196 -18.83 2.77 8.55
N GLY A 197 -18.26 2.36 7.42
CA GLY A 197 -16.92 2.79 7.01
C GLY A 197 -16.80 4.30 6.87
N MET A 198 -17.80 4.98 6.32
CA MET A 198 -17.85 6.44 6.22
C MET A 198 -17.94 7.10 7.59
N LYS A 199 -18.68 6.53 8.56
CA LYS A 199 -18.73 7.02 9.95
C LYS A 199 -17.35 6.90 10.63
N TYR A 200 -16.61 5.81 10.40
CA TYR A 200 -15.23 5.73 10.88
C TYR A 200 -14.33 6.81 10.24
N GLY A 201 -14.55 7.12 8.96
CA GLY A 201 -13.89 8.25 8.30
C GLY A 201 -14.21 9.61 8.92
N ASP A 202 -15.43 9.83 9.41
CA ASP A 202 -15.82 11.04 10.16
C ASP A 202 -15.08 11.14 11.51
N GLU A 203 -14.87 10.00 12.19
CA GLU A 203 -14.07 9.96 13.42
C GLU A 203 -12.60 10.31 13.15
N LEU A 204 -12.02 9.85 12.03
CA LEU A 204 -10.66 10.25 11.64
C LEU A 204 -10.57 11.77 11.43
N ILE A 205 -11.61 12.39 10.82
CA ILE A 205 -11.68 13.85 10.66
C ILE A 205 -11.84 14.54 12.03
N ARG A 206 -12.64 13.98 12.94
CA ARG A 206 -12.80 14.51 14.31
C ARG A 206 -11.46 14.54 15.06
N ILE A 207 -10.67 13.47 14.94
CA ILE A 207 -9.40 13.30 15.67
C ILE A 207 -8.27 14.12 15.04
N ARG A 208 -8.15 14.11 13.70
CA ARG A 208 -7.04 14.73 12.96
C ARG A 208 -7.49 15.61 11.79
N GLY A 209 -8.64 16.25 11.89
CA GLY A 209 -9.14 17.18 10.86
C GLY A 209 -8.34 18.50 10.75
N ASP A 210 -7.41 18.75 11.65
CA ASP A 210 -6.37 19.77 11.53
C ASP A 210 -5.42 19.48 10.36
N HIS A 211 -5.21 18.19 10.04
CA HIS A 211 -4.40 17.72 8.91
C HIS A 211 -5.32 17.24 7.77
N GLY A 212 -4.94 17.50 6.52
CA GLY A 212 -5.76 17.15 5.34
C GLY A 212 -5.91 15.66 5.04
N TYR A 213 -5.19 14.77 5.73
CA TYR A 213 -5.14 13.35 5.43
C TYR A 213 -6.48 12.61 5.65
N PRO A 214 -7.26 12.85 6.72
CA PRO A 214 -8.57 12.23 6.88
C PRO A 214 -9.56 12.57 5.76
N TYR A 215 -9.52 13.82 5.26
CA TYR A 215 -10.32 14.21 4.08
C TYR A 215 -9.92 13.44 2.82
N HIS A 216 -8.61 13.22 2.63
CA HIS A 216 -8.09 12.39 1.55
C HIS A 216 -8.65 10.95 1.62
N PHE A 217 -8.66 10.32 2.79
CA PHE A 217 -9.21 8.97 2.93
C PHE A 217 -10.69 8.92 2.56
N LYS A 218 -11.49 9.83 3.09
CA LYS A 218 -12.92 9.89 2.79
C LYS A 218 -13.18 10.17 1.30
N ALA A 219 -12.36 11.02 0.67
CA ALA A 219 -12.41 11.26 -0.77
C ALA A 219 -12.06 10.00 -1.58
N ASN A 220 -11.05 9.23 -1.14
CA ASN A 220 -10.69 7.96 -1.77
C ASN A 220 -11.87 6.98 -1.81
N VAL A 221 -12.69 6.94 -0.76
CA VAL A 221 -13.90 6.12 -0.75
C VAL A 221 -14.84 6.51 -1.88
N TYR A 222 -15.22 7.78 -1.97
CA TYR A 222 -16.08 8.26 -3.05
C TYR A 222 -15.50 7.96 -4.42
N ARG A 223 -14.18 8.15 -4.61
CA ARG A 223 -13.50 7.76 -5.85
C ARG A 223 -13.63 6.26 -6.13
N GLN A 224 -13.42 5.39 -5.15
CA GLN A 224 -13.58 3.94 -5.32
C GLN A 224 -15.00 3.55 -5.71
N LEU A 225 -16.00 4.24 -5.19
CA LEU A 225 -17.40 4.06 -5.54
C LEU A 225 -17.78 4.66 -6.92
N GLY A 226 -16.85 5.35 -7.59
CA GLY A 226 -17.13 6.07 -8.83
C GLY A 226 -17.88 7.40 -8.63
N GLU A 227 -18.03 7.85 -7.39
CA GLU A 227 -18.70 9.11 -7.03
C GLU A 227 -17.72 10.29 -7.06
N PHE A 228 -17.10 10.52 -8.22
CA PHE A 228 -15.99 11.46 -8.41
C PHE A 228 -16.33 12.89 -8.01
N GLU A 229 -17.56 13.33 -8.26
CA GLU A 229 -18.01 14.70 -7.91
C GLU A 229 -18.12 14.89 -6.39
N LYS A 230 -18.47 13.86 -5.63
CA LYS A 230 -18.48 13.93 -4.16
C LYS A 230 -17.06 13.89 -3.58
N ALA A 231 -16.12 13.26 -4.28
CA ALA A 231 -14.72 13.20 -3.87
C ALA A 231 -13.99 14.55 -4.02
N LYS A 232 -14.30 15.33 -5.08
CA LYS A 232 -13.63 16.60 -5.40
C LYS A 232 -13.50 17.56 -4.21
N PRO A 233 -14.58 17.98 -3.54
CA PRO A 233 -14.48 18.96 -2.46
C PRO A 233 -13.65 18.48 -1.28
N LEU A 234 -13.62 17.18 -1.02
CA LEU A 234 -12.79 16.58 0.03
C LEU A 234 -11.30 16.58 -0.35
N TYR A 235 -10.98 16.32 -1.63
CA TYR A 235 -9.60 16.45 -2.13
C TYR A 235 -9.13 17.90 -2.08
N GLU A 236 -9.95 18.87 -2.49
CA GLU A 236 -9.60 20.29 -2.38
C GLU A 236 -9.39 20.71 -0.91
N LYS A 237 -10.21 20.20 0.02
CA LYS A 237 -10.02 20.42 1.45
C LYS A 237 -8.71 19.81 1.96
N SER A 238 -8.35 18.63 1.46
CA SER A 238 -7.09 17.99 1.77
C SER A 238 -5.89 18.81 1.28
N ILE A 239 -5.96 19.36 0.07
CA ILE A 239 -4.92 20.24 -0.50
C ILE A 239 -4.80 21.52 0.33
N GLU A 240 -5.93 22.18 0.64
CA GLU A 240 -5.95 23.40 1.47
C GLU A 240 -5.24 23.18 2.82
N LYS A 241 -5.59 22.09 3.51
CA LYS A 241 -5.03 21.77 4.85
C LYS A 241 -3.56 21.36 4.81
N ARG A 242 -3.07 20.85 3.68
CA ARG A 242 -1.68 20.43 3.54
C ARG A 242 -0.78 21.46 2.87
N LYS A 243 -1.32 22.63 2.53
CA LYS A 243 -0.55 23.69 1.86
C LYS A 243 0.70 24.06 2.67
N GLY A 244 1.88 23.97 2.01
CA GLY A 244 3.19 24.21 2.64
C GLY A 244 3.75 23.04 3.43
N LEU A 245 2.98 21.98 3.69
CA LEU A 245 3.47 20.76 4.35
C LEU A 245 4.20 19.85 3.35
N SER A 246 5.03 18.94 3.85
CA SER A 246 5.73 17.92 3.02
C SER A 246 4.76 16.97 2.32
N SER A 247 3.56 16.79 2.87
CA SER A 247 2.50 15.94 2.33
C SER A 247 1.57 16.64 1.33
N GLU A 248 1.82 17.92 0.98
CA GLU A 248 1.03 18.65 -0.02
C GLU A 248 1.09 17.96 -1.39
N SER A 249 2.27 17.47 -1.79
CA SER A 249 2.45 16.70 -3.03
C SER A 249 1.53 15.49 -3.12
N THR A 250 1.35 14.74 -2.02
CA THR A 250 0.44 13.59 -1.95
C THR A 250 -1.03 14.02 -2.11
N ALA A 251 -1.42 15.20 -1.60
CA ALA A 251 -2.79 15.67 -1.77
C ALA A 251 -3.12 15.96 -3.25
N TYR A 252 -2.19 16.57 -3.98
CA TYR A 252 -2.33 16.76 -5.43
C TYR A 252 -2.34 15.43 -6.18
N LEU A 253 -1.46 14.47 -5.82
CA LEU A 253 -1.42 13.14 -6.41
C LEU A 253 -2.80 12.47 -6.37
N VAL A 254 -3.41 12.36 -5.19
CA VAL A 254 -4.68 11.63 -5.03
C VAL A 254 -5.87 12.35 -5.66
N SER A 255 -5.83 13.70 -5.71
CA SER A 255 -6.76 14.49 -6.50
C SER A 255 -6.60 14.18 -8.00
N GLY A 256 -5.36 14.04 -8.50
CA GLY A 256 -5.08 13.61 -9.87
C GLY A 256 -5.70 12.26 -10.22
N HIS A 257 -5.65 11.28 -9.30
CA HIS A 257 -6.33 9.99 -9.51
C HIS A 257 -7.83 10.14 -9.71
N ASN A 258 -8.48 11.06 -8.97
CA ASN A 258 -9.91 11.30 -9.12
C ASN A 258 -10.25 11.80 -10.53
N PHE A 259 -9.48 12.76 -11.04
CA PHE A 259 -9.65 13.29 -12.39
C PHE A 259 -9.34 12.25 -13.47
N MET A 260 -8.28 11.43 -13.27
CA MET A 260 -7.94 10.37 -14.21
C MET A 260 -9.10 9.36 -14.38
N PHE A 261 -9.68 8.89 -13.28
CA PHE A 261 -10.77 7.90 -13.34
C PHE A 261 -12.12 8.50 -13.73
N SER A 262 -12.35 9.81 -13.54
CA SER A 262 -13.52 10.51 -14.08
C SER A 262 -13.40 10.82 -15.59
N GLY A 263 -12.22 10.57 -16.21
CA GLY A 263 -11.96 10.80 -17.63
C GLY A 263 -11.35 12.17 -17.97
N ASP A 264 -11.17 13.05 -17.00
CA ASP A 264 -10.49 14.34 -17.21
C ASP A 264 -8.97 14.16 -17.09
N LEU A 265 -8.37 13.57 -18.14
CA LEU A 265 -6.94 13.27 -18.17
C LEU A 265 -6.05 14.53 -18.21
N LYS A 266 -6.56 15.63 -18.75
CA LYS A 266 -5.82 16.90 -18.77
C LYS A 266 -5.60 17.40 -17.33
N THR A 267 -6.69 17.57 -16.59
CA THR A 267 -6.59 18.00 -15.18
C THR A 267 -5.84 16.99 -14.33
N ALA A 268 -5.98 15.68 -14.58
CA ALA A 268 -5.22 14.64 -13.88
C ALA A 268 -3.70 14.86 -14.05
N ARG A 269 -3.21 15.06 -15.27
CA ARG A 269 -1.79 15.32 -15.59
C ARG A 269 -1.29 16.64 -14.99
N GLU A 270 -2.11 17.68 -14.98
CA GLU A 270 -1.79 18.95 -14.31
C GLU A 270 -1.60 18.74 -12.78
N ARG A 271 -2.47 17.95 -12.14
CA ARG A 271 -2.37 17.60 -10.72
C ARG A 271 -1.13 16.75 -10.41
N TYR A 272 -0.81 15.78 -11.25
CA TYR A 272 0.41 14.97 -11.09
C TYR A 272 1.67 15.81 -11.28
N THR A 273 1.71 16.68 -12.28
CA THR A 273 2.83 17.61 -12.48
C THR A 273 3.02 18.52 -11.27
N LYS A 274 1.92 19.06 -10.73
CA LYS A 274 1.98 19.86 -9.50
C LYS A 274 2.48 19.06 -8.29
N ALA A 275 2.07 17.80 -8.15
CA ALA A 275 2.59 16.91 -7.11
C ALA A 275 4.11 16.69 -7.24
N ILE A 276 4.61 16.49 -8.47
CA ILE A 276 6.04 16.32 -8.77
C ILE A 276 6.85 17.58 -8.43
N GLU A 277 6.35 18.77 -8.76
CA GLU A 277 6.99 20.05 -8.43
C GLU A 277 7.12 20.29 -6.92
N LEU A 278 6.14 19.84 -6.15
CA LEU A 278 6.08 20.06 -4.70
C LEU A 278 6.88 19.05 -3.87
N THR A 279 7.33 17.97 -4.49
CA THR A 279 8.03 16.91 -3.74
C THR A 279 9.44 17.35 -3.32
N LYS A 280 9.88 16.82 -2.17
CA LYS A 280 11.14 17.21 -1.54
C LYS A 280 12.21 16.11 -1.55
N THR A 281 11.89 14.92 -2.02
CA THR A 281 12.83 13.78 -2.00
C THR A 281 12.93 13.15 -3.40
N ALA A 282 14.10 12.61 -3.72
CA ALA A 282 14.33 11.90 -4.99
C ALA A 282 13.37 10.71 -5.16
N ASP A 283 13.14 9.94 -4.07
CA ASP A 283 12.20 8.81 -4.13
C ASP A 283 10.76 9.22 -4.38
N SER A 284 10.27 10.27 -3.69
CA SER A 284 8.93 10.78 -3.95
C SER A 284 8.81 11.34 -5.38
N TRP A 285 9.85 12.04 -5.85
CA TRP A 285 9.91 12.51 -7.23
C TRP A 285 9.78 11.35 -8.22
N PHE A 286 10.54 10.27 -8.03
CA PHE A 286 10.49 9.10 -8.90
C PHE A 286 9.10 8.41 -8.87
N ASN A 287 8.56 8.21 -7.69
CA ASN A 287 7.26 7.56 -7.52
C ASN A 287 6.09 8.39 -8.08
N LEU A 288 6.15 9.73 -7.99
CA LEU A 288 5.11 10.60 -8.55
C LEU A 288 5.12 10.61 -10.07
N ASN A 289 6.32 10.55 -10.68
CA ASN A 289 6.46 10.42 -12.13
C ASN A 289 5.88 9.11 -12.67
N TYR A 290 5.91 8.02 -11.88
CA TYR A 290 5.22 6.77 -12.21
C TYR A 290 3.71 6.95 -12.38
N TYR A 291 3.05 7.76 -11.55
CA TYR A 291 1.61 7.99 -11.69
C TYR A 291 1.27 8.87 -12.89
N LEU A 292 2.13 9.81 -13.22
CA LEU A 292 2.00 10.58 -14.48
C LEU A 292 2.15 9.65 -15.69
N LEU A 293 3.13 8.74 -15.67
CA LEU A 293 3.28 7.66 -16.64
C LEU A 293 1.99 6.82 -16.77
N CYS A 294 1.43 6.36 -15.67
CA CYS A 294 0.17 5.58 -15.69
C CYS A 294 -0.98 6.34 -16.36
N SER A 295 -1.00 7.67 -16.31
CA SER A 295 -2.04 8.47 -16.98
C SER A 295 -1.92 8.44 -18.50
N TYR A 296 -0.70 8.35 -19.05
CA TYR A 296 -0.49 8.15 -20.48
C TYR A 296 -0.90 6.74 -20.90
N MET A 297 -0.49 5.71 -20.13
CA MET A 297 -0.88 4.32 -20.38
C MET A 297 -2.41 4.16 -20.32
N PHE A 298 -3.08 4.81 -19.36
CA PHE A 298 -4.54 4.81 -19.24
C PHE A 298 -5.23 5.44 -20.45
N ASP A 299 -4.58 6.39 -21.09
CA ASP A 299 -5.03 7.01 -22.35
C ASP A 299 -4.69 6.18 -23.60
N ASN A 300 -4.01 5.05 -23.43
CA ASN A 300 -3.43 4.22 -24.49
C ASN A 300 -2.36 4.98 -25.31
N ASP A 301 -1.79 6.03 -24.72
CA ASP A 301 -0.71 6.84 -25.29
C ASP A 301 0.65 6.30 -24.82
N TYR A 302 1.02 5.12 -25.32
CA TYR A 302 2.30 4.49 -24.95
C TYR A 302 3.52 5.26 -25.47
N ILE A 303 3.39 5.99 -26.55
CA ILE A 303 4.49 6.86 -27.07
C ILE A 303 4.71 8.02 -26.11
N GLY A 304 3.66 8.73 -25.71
CA GLY A 304 3.76 9.79 -24.70
C GLY A 304 4.27 9.27 -23.35
N ALA A 305 3.94 8.03 -22.99
CA ALA A 305 4.49 7.36 -21.83
C ALA A 305 6.01 7.17 -21.95
N ILE A 306 6.51 6.67 -23.08
CA ILE A 306 7.93 6.44 -23.35
C ILE A 306 8.70 7.78 -23.34
N GLU A 307 8.19 8.80 -24.03
CA GLU A 307 8.79 10.15 -24.02
C GLU A 307 8.90 10.73 -22.60
N HIS A 308 7.91 10.46 -21.75
CA HIS A 308 7.97 10.88 -20.35
C HIS A 308 9.04 10.12 -19.59
N ILE A 309 9.17 8.80 -19.79
CA ILE A 309 10.22 7.98 -19.16
C ILE A 309 11.60 8.44 -19.59
N ASP A 310 11.81 8.77 -20.89
CA ASP A 310 13.09 9.26 -21.41
C ASP A 310 13.53 10.55 -20.71
N LYS A 311 12.59 11.47 -20.46
CA LYS A 311 12.86 12.69 -19.69
C LYS A 311 13.27 12.40 -18.25
N ILE A 312 12.65 11.40 -17.62
CA ILE A 312 13.02 10.97 -16.26
C ILE A 312 14.44 10.39 -16.25
N GLU A 313 14.74 9.51 -17.20
CA GLU A 313 16.04 8.85 -17.32
C GLU A 313 17.19 9.86 -17.49
N GLN A 314 17.01 10.88 -18.35
CA GLN A 314 18.01 11.93 -18.60
C GLN A 314 18.43 12.70 -17.34
N ILE A 315 17.52 12.87 -16.38
CA ILE A 315 17.79 13.63 -15.16
C ILE A 315 17.94 12.77 -13.91
N LEU A 316 17.79 11.43 -14.03
CA LEU A 316 17.80 10.52 -12.90
C LEU A 316 19.10 10.61 -12.08
N GLU A 317 20.26 10.65 -12.76
CA GLU A 317 21.58 10.70 -12.13
C GLU A 317 21.85 12.03 -11.40
N SER A 318 21.11 13.10 -11.74
CA SER A 318 21.18 14.37 -11.03
C SER A 318 20.42 14.37 -9.71
N LYS A 319 19.66 13.31 -9.40
CA LYS A 319 18.90 13.17 -8.17
C LYS A 319 19.74 12.52 -7.07
N ASP A 320 19.44 12.89 -5.83
CA ASP A 320 20.14 12.41 -4.64
C ASP A 320 19.71 10.99 -4.30
N PHE A 321 20.25 10.01 -5.04
CA PHE A 321 20.12 8.57 -4.77
C PHE A 321 21.48 7.99 -4.40
N ASP A 322 21.49 7.08 -3.41
CA ASP A 322 22.65 6.18 -3.23
C ASP A 322 22.78 5.21 -4.43
N GLU A 323 23.96 4.61 -4.58
CA GLU A 323 24.29 3.75 -5.72
C GLU A 323 23.31 2.58 -5.88
N VAL A 324 22.94 1.92 -4.80
CA VAL A 324 22.02 0.76 -4.82
C VAL A 324 20.61 1.18 -5.23
N SER A 325 20.15 2.32 -4.69
CA SER A 325 18.86 2.90 -5.04
C SER A 325 18.85 3.37 -6.49
N LEU A 326 19.90 4.03 -6.96
CA LEU A 326 20.02 4.49 -8.35
C LEU A 326 19.94 3.32 -9.34
N LEU A 327 20.66 2.21 -9.08
CA LEU A 327 20.58 1.00 -9.91
C LEU A 327 19.16 0.43 -9.93
N GLY A 328 18.48 0.40 -8.78
CA GLY A 328 17.09 -0.04 -8.70
C GLY A 328 16.14 0.86 -9.52
N ARG A 329 16.37 2.18 -9.53
CA ARG A 329 15.57 3.13 -10.33
C ARG A 329 15.85 2.97 -11.83
N LYS A 330 17.10 2.77 -12.24
CA LYS A 330 17.45 2.43 -13.63
C LYS A 330 16.77 1.16 -14.10
N ALA A 331 16.82 0.10 -13.31
CA ALA A 331 16.09 -1.14 -13.60
C ALA A 331 14.58 -0.89 -13.78
N THR A 332 13.96 -0.15 -12.85
CA THR A 332 12.53 0.19 -12.92
C THR A 332 12.18 1.01 -14.18
N ILE A 333 13.00 1.96 -14.59
CA ILE A 333 12.82 2.74 -15.83
C ILE A 333 12.75 1.81 -17.03
N HIS A 334 13.71 0.91 -17.17
CA HIS A 334 13.74 -0.01 -18.29
C HIS A 334 12.62 -1.05 -18.23
N TRP A 335 12.20 -1.47 -17.04
CA TRP A 335 11.00 -2.26 -16.86
C TRP A 335 9.73 -1.52 -17.35
N GLN A 336 9.58 -0.24 -17.01
CA GLN A 336 8.47 0.60 -17.48
C GLN A 336 8.49 0.78 -19.00
N LYS A 337 9.67 1.01 -19.60
CA LYS A 337 9.85 1.04 -21.05
C LYS A 337 9.44 -0.29 -21.69
N MET A 338 9.93 -1.41 -21.14
CA MET A 338 9.57 -2.76 -21.63
C MET A 338 8.05 -2.96 -21.64
N VAL A 339 7.34 -2.57 -20.57
CA VAL A 339 5.89 -2.68 -20.51
C VAL A 339 5.23 -1.82 -21.59
N CYS A 340 5.66 -0.57 -21.78
CA CYS A 340 5.10 0.31 -22.79
C CYS A 340 5.38 -0.20 -24.21
N TYR A 341 6.60 -0.59 -24.52
CA TYR A 341 6.98 -1.15 -25.81
C TYR A 341 6.21 -2.43 -26.14
N ALA A 342 6.11 -3.35 -25.16
CA ALA A 342 5.40 -4.62 -25.36
C ALA A 342 3.91 -4.41 -25.65
N HIS A 343 3.24 -3.51 -24.93
CA HIS A 343 1.83 -3.18 -25.18
C HIS A 343 1.60 -2.33 -26.43
N ASN A 344 2.65 -1.63 -26.91
CA ASN A 344 2.62 -0.90 -28.19
C ASN A 344 3.14 -1.74 -29.38
N GLN A 345 3.36 -3.04 -29.20
CA GLN A 345 3.83 -4.00 -30.22
C GLN A 345 5.21 -3.65 -30.85
N MET A 346 6.07 -3.00 -30.07
CA MET A 346 7.44 -2.64 -30.46
C MET A 346 8.41 -3.72 -29.93
N GLU A 347 8.57 -4.80 -30.71
CA GLU A 347 9.24 -6.01 -30.24
C GLU A 347 10.72 -5.80 -29.91
N GLU A 348 11.51 -5.23 -30.83
CA GLU A 348 12.94 -5.02 -30.64
C GLU A 348 13.24 -4.11 -29.45
N ASP A 349 12.47 -3.03 -29.31
CA ASP A 349 12.60 -2.09 -28.19
C ASP A 349 12.22 -2.74 -26.86
N ALA A 350 11.19 -3.60 -26.85
CA ALA A 350 10.78 -4.33 -25.64
C ALA A 350 11.88 -5.27 -25.14
N TYR A 351 12.53 -6.04 -26.03
CA TYR A 351 13.66 -6.90 -25.67
C TYR A 351 14.89 -6.09 -25.24
N SER A 352 15.20 -4.99 -25.91
CA SER A 352 16.30 -4.08 -25.52
C SER A 352 16.07 -3.53 -24.12
N ALA A 353 14.85 -3.08 -23.82
CA ALA A 353 14.49 -2.59 -22.50
C ALA A 353 14.56 -3.69 -21.43
N LEU A 354 14.11 -4.91 -21.74
CA LEU A 354 14.24 -6.09 -20.86
C LEU A 354 15.71 -6.35 -20.52
N GLU A 355 16.59 -6.36 -21.51
CA GLU A 355 18.04 -6.59 -21.32
C GLU A 355 18.65 -5.55 -20.36
N GLN A 356 18.34 -4.28 -20.54
CA GLN A 356 18.84 -3.20 -19.67
C GLN A 356 18.26 -3.31 -18.25
N ASN A 357 16.96 -3.62 -18.10
CA ASN A 357 16.37 -3.87 -16.79
C ASN A 357 17.12 -4.99 -16.05
N LEU A 358 17.30 -6.14 -16.69
CA LEU A 358 18.00 -7.30 -16.12
C LEU A 358 19.46 -7.00 -15.78
N LYS A 359 20.17 -6.24 -16.62
CA LYS A 359 21.53 -5.79 -16.35
C LYS A 359 21.62 -4.99 -15.06
N PHE A 360 20.79 -3.94 -14.89
CA PHE A 360 20.81 -3.11 -13.68
C PHE A 360 20.35 -3.90 -12.45
N SER A 361 19.36 -4.79 -12.58
CA SER A 361 18.91 -5.65 -11.49
C SER A 361 20.01 -6.60 -11.00
N LYS A 362 20.78 -7.20 -11.90
CA LYS A 362 21.91 -8.07 -11.58
C LYS A 362 23.04 -7.28 -10.90
N THR A 363 23.44 -6.14 -11.46
CA THR A 363 24.47 -5.28 -10.84
C THR A 363 24.07 -4.85 -9.41
N ARG A 364 22.79 -4.51 -9.22
CA ARG A 364 22.26 -4.19 -7.90
C ARG A 364 22.35 -5.38 -6.94
N ALA A 365 22.03 -6.59 -7.40
CA ALA A 365 22.11 -7.80 -6.59
C ALA A 365 23.55 -8.14 -6.19
N GLU A 366 24.54 -7.89 -7.10
CA GLU A 366 25.96 -8.03 -6.83
C GLU A 366 26.44 -7.11 -5.69
N LEU A 367 26.02 -5.86 -5.69
CA LEU A 367 26.35 -4.91 -4.63
C LEU A 367 25.72 -5.28 -3.29
N LEU A 368 24.49 -5.75 -3.27
CA LEU A 368 23.78 -6.12 -2.05
C LEU A 368 24.30 -7.39 -1.39
N LYS A 369 24.92 -8.31 -2.16
CA LYS A 369 25.49 -9.58 -1.70
C LYS A 369 24.52 -10.42 -0.85
N ASP A 370 23.24 -10.38 -1.18
CA ASP A 370 22.16 -11.02 -0.43
C ASP A 370 21.52 -12.12 -1.29
N GLU A 371 21.50 -13.36 -0.79
CA GLU A 371 20.99 -14.50 -1.56
C GLU A 371 19.48 -14.40 -1.86
N ASN A 372 18.70 -13.76 -0.98
CA ASN A 372 17.27 -13.52 -1.25
C ASN A 372 17.09 -12.55 -2.42
N THR A 373 17.90 -11.49 -2.48
CA THR A 373 17.93 -10.56 -3.61
C THR A 373 18.32 -11.26 -4.90
N TRP A 374 19.37 -12.10 -4.87
CA TRP A 374 19.78 -12.88 -6.04
C TRP A 374 18.69 -13.84 -6.52
N ARG A 375 18.03 -14.54 -5.59
CA ARG A 375 16.91 -15.42 -5.92
C ARG A 375 15.77 -14.65 -6.56
N GLY A 376 15.41 -13.47 -6.00
CA GLY A 376 14.43 -12.58 -6.60
C GLY A 376 14.80 -12.19 -8.02
N THR A 377 16.02 -11.69 -8.23
CA THR A 377 16.53 -11.27 -9.55
C THR A 377 16.48 -12.41 -10.57
N ARG A 378 16.87 -13.65 -10.19
CA ARG A 378 16.75 -14.82 -11.07
C ARG A 378 15.30 -15.19 -11.38
N SER A 379 14.40 -15.03 -10.41
CA SER A 379 12.97 -15.24 -10.62
C SER A 379 12.37 -14.22 -11.58
N ASP A 380 12.67 -12.94 -11.37
CA ASP A 380 12.19 -11.84 -12.20
C ASP A 380 12.71 -11.97 -13.65
N GLU A 381 13.97 -12.36 -13.83
CA GLU A 381 14.53 -12.64 -15.16
C GLU A 381 13.70 -13.68 -15.93
N GLN A 382 13.35 -14.79 -15.29
CA GLN A 382 12.57 -15.83 -15.97
C GLN A 382 11.11 -15.39 -16.18
N PHE A 383 10.53 -14.71 -15.23
CA PHE A 383 9.16 -14.19 -15.29
C PHE A 383 8.99 -13.15 -16.41
N GLU A 384 9.83 -12.13 -16.41
CA GLU A 384 9.74 -11.01 -17.37
C GLU A 384 10.07 -11.47 -18.79
N THR A 385 11.09 -12.33 -18.95
CA THR A 385 11.42 -12.90 -20.27
C THR A 385 10.26 -13.76 -20.79
N ALA A 386 9.64 -14.59 -19.94
CA ALA A 386 8.47 -15.37 -20.34
C ALA A 386 7.30 -14.45 -20.72
N TRP A 387 7.05 -13.40 -19.94
CA TRP A 387 5.96 -12.46 -20.18
C TRP A 387 6.12 -11.76 -21.54
N VAL A 388 7.32 -11.23 -21.86
CA VAL A 388 7.61 -10.60 -23.15
C VAL A 388 7.45 -11.61 -24.29
N ASN A 389 8.01 -12.82 -24.14
CA ASN A 389 7.87 -13.88 -25.13
C ASN A 389 6.40 -14.23 -25.43
N ILE A 390 5.54 -14.30 -24.40
CA ILE A 390 4.10 -14.57 -24.58
C ILE A 390 3.44 -13.46 -25.39
N LEU A 391 3.74 -12.19 -25.12
CA LEU A 391 3.13 -11.06 -25.81
C LEU A 391 3.52 -10.97 -27.28
N PHE A 392 4.69 -11.51 -27.65
CA PHE A 392 5.16 -11.57 -29.05
C PHE A 392 5.02 -12.96 -29.70
N GLY A 393 4.20 -13.84 -29.11
CA GLY A 393 3.86 -15.14 -29.71
C GLY A 393 4.97 -16.20 -29.67
N LYS A 394 6.05 -15.99 -28.91
CA LYS A 394 7.17 -16.93 -28.74
C LYS A 394 6.88 -17.92 -27.61
N TYR A 395 5.84 -18.73 -27.77
CA TYR A 395 5.32 -19.57 -26.69
C TYR A 395 6.28 -20.68 -26.24
N GLU A 396 7.05 -21.28 -27.18
CA GLU A 396 8.01 -22.31 -26.82
C GLU A 396 9.19 -21.77 -26.00
N GLU A 397 9.65 -20.55 -26.31
CA GLU A 397 10.66 -19.84 -25.52
C GLU A 397 10.10 -19.46 -24.15
N ALA A 398 8.86 -19.00 -24.09
CA ALA A 398 8.18 -18.70 -22.83
C ALA A 398 8.09 -19.94 -21.93
N LYS A 399 7.70 -21.10 -22.46
CA LYS A 399 7.64 -22.36 -21.70
C LYS A 399 9.00 -22.78 -21.13
N LYS A 400 10.11 -22.53 -21.83
CA LYS A 400 11.47 -22.79 -21.32
C LYS A 400 11.79 -21.89 -20.11
N ASN A 401 11.43 -20.61 -20.18
CA ASN A 401 11.60 -19.70 -19.05
C ASN A 401 10.68 -20.08 -17.88
N LEU A 402 9.44 -20.45 -18.15
CA LEU A 402 8.48 -20.89 -17.13
C LEU A 402 8.93 -22.17 -16.41
N ALA A 403 9.58 -23.13 -17.12
CA ALA A 403 10.16 -24.29 -16.47
C ALA A 403 11.23 -23.90 -15.45
N LYS A 404 12.14 -22.96 -15.80
CA LYS A 404 13.16 -22.45 -14.89
C LYS A 404 12.55 -21.65 -13.72
N LEU A 405 11.53 -20.83 -14.00
CA LEU A 405 10.80 -20.08 -12.97
C LEU A 405 10.19 -21.05 -11.95
N LYS A 406 9.55 -22.12 -12.42
CA LYS A 406 8.98 -23.17 -11.58
C LYS A 406 10.02 -23.76 -10.64
N GLU A 407 11.19 -24.17 -11.15
CA GLU A 407 12.28 -24.73 -10.34
C GLU A 407 12.76 -23.78 -9.23
N ILE A 408 12.78 -22.46 -9.52
CA ILE A 408 13.17 -21.44 -8.53
C ILE A 408 12.08 -21.31 -7.45
N GLN A 409 10.82 -21.28 -7.86
CA GLN A 409 9.71 -21.02 -6.96
C GLN A 409 9.33 -22.22 -6.09
N GLU A 410 9.44 -23.45 -6.60
CA GLU A 410 9.17 -24.68 -5.82
C GLU A 410 10.13 -24.87 -4.63
N LYS A 411 11.31 -24.25 -4.69
CA LYS A 411 12.27 -24.26 -3.56
C LYS A 411 11.90 -23.30 -2.43
N ARG A 412 10.86 -22.49 -2.60
CA ARG A 412 10.40 -21.55 -1.57
C ARG A 412 9.38 -22.23 -0.66
N ASN A 413 9.53 -22.01 0.64
CA ASN A 413 8.48 -22.36 1.61
C ASN A 413 7.44 -21.22 1.69
N ASP A 414 6.75 -20.98 0.57
CA ASP A 414 5.79 -19.88 0.40
C ASP A 414 4.65 -20.39 -0.49
N PRO A 415 3.43 -20.54 0.03
CA PRO A 415 2.30 -21.08 -0.73
C PRO A 415 1.92 -20.21 -1.93
N THR A 416 2.31 -18.93 -1.94
CA THR A 416 2.01 -17.98 -3.02
C THR A 416 3.10 -17.88 -4.07
N ALA A 417 4.24 -18.53 -3.86
CA ALA A 417 5.41 -18.44 -4.75
C ALA A 417 5.08 -18.77 -6.22
N MET A 418 4.16 -19.72 -6.42
CA MET A 418 3.77 -20.21 -7.75
C MET A 418 2.75 -19.35 -8.48
N TYR A 419 2.17 -18.32 -7.85
CA TYR A 419 1.08 -17.52 -8.45
C TYR A 419 1.48 -16.88 -9.80
N GLY A 420 2.68 -16.30 -9.88
CA GLY A 420 3.20 -15.71 -11.11
C GLY A 420 3.37 -16.74 -12.24
N TYR A 421 3.90 -17.92 -11.91
CA TYR A 421 4.03 -19.03 -12.84
C TYR A 421 2.68 -19.45 -13.43
N TYR A 422 1.68 -19.68 -12.57
CA TYR A 422 0.34 -20.06 -13.04
C TYR A 422 -0.34 -18.95 -13.86
N GLY A 423 -0.14 -17.68 -13.50
CA GLY A 423 -0.64 -16.55 -14.28
C GLY A 423 -0.09 -16.54 -15.72
N LEU A 424 1.24 -16.69 -15.88
CA LEU A 424 1.88 -16.75 -17.20
C LEU A 424 1.55 -18.04 -17.98
N MET A 425 1.44 -19.19 -17.32
CA MET A 425 0.96 -20.41 -17.94
C MET A 425 -0.46 -20.25 -18.48
N GLY A 426 -1.35 -19.59 -17.69
CA GLY A 426 -2.71 -19.27 -18.14
C GLY A 426 -2.70 -18.37 -19.38
N MET A 427 -1.84 -17.34 -19.41
CA MET A 427 -1.69 -16.50 -20.61
C MET A 427 -1.17 -17.29 -21.81
N THR A 428 -0.17 -18.15 -21.61
CA THR A 428 0.38 -18.99 -22.69
C THR A 428 -0.73 -19.86 -23.30
N HIS A 429 -1.47 -20.59 -22.47
CA HIS A 429 -2.57 -21.45 -22.94
C HIS A 429 -3.69 -20.66 -23.63
N LEU A 430 -4.06 -19.48 -23.11
CA LEU A 430 -5.04 -18.61 -23.77
C LEU A 430 -4.58 -18.25 -25.20
N MET A 431 -3.32 -17.84 -25.35
CA MET A 431 -2.78 -17.40 -26.65
C MET A 431 -2.59 -18.57 -27.63
N GLU A 432 -2.41 -19.78 -27.14
CA GLU A 432 -2.38 -21.02 -27.94
C GLU A 432 -3.78 -21.55 -28.28
N GLY A 433 -4.87 -20.96 -27.75
CA GLY A 433 -6.25 -21.43 -27.95
C GLY A 433 -6.69 -22.57 -27.02
N ASN A 434 -5.88 -22.91 -26.02
CA ASN A 434 -6.16 -23.94 -25.00
C ASN A 434 -6.94 -23.30 -23.83
N TYR A 435 -8.18 -22.91 -24.08
CA TYR A 435 -8.93 -22.01 -23.19
C TYR A 435 -9.30 -22.63 -21.83
N GLN A 436 -9.57 -23.96 -21.78
CA GLN A 436 -9.87 -24.62 -20.52
C GLN A 436 -8.62 -24.70 -19.62
N GLU A 437 -7.49 -25.07 -20.18
CA GLU A 437 -6.19 -25.11 -19.48
C GLU A 437 -5.78 -23.72 -19.01
N ALA A 438 -6.11 -22.67 -19.77
CA ALA A 438 -5.90 -21.29 -19.36
C ALA A 438 -6.69 -20.96 -18.08
N VAL A 439 -8.00 -21.25 -18.04
CA VAL A 439 -8.85 -21.04 -16.86
C VAL A 439 -8.33 -21.84 -15.67
N ASP A 440 -7.93 -23.10 -15.86
CA ASP A 440 -7.44 -23.96 -14.80
C ASP A 440 -6.13 -23.41 -14.18
N ASN A 441 -5.24 -22.85 -15.00
CA ASN A 441 -4.03 -22.21 -14.52
C ASN A 441 -4.31 -20.89 -13.80
N PHE A 442 -5.16 -20.02 -14.35
CA PHE A 442 -5.55 -18.78 -13.67
C PHE A 442 -6.23 -19.04 -12.31
N ASN A 443 -6.99 -20.11 -12.16
CA ASN A 443 -7.59 -20.50 -10.89
C ASN A 443 -6.59 -20.97 -9.82
N LYS A 444 -5.39 -21.43 -10.23
CA LYS A 444 -4.28 -21.75 -9.34
C LYS A 444 -3.43 -20.52 -8.98
N GLY A 445 -3.61 -19.42 -9.71
CA GLY A 445 -2.89 -18.17 -9.54
C GLY A 445 -3.49 -17.27 -8.46
N ASN A 446 -3.04 -16.02 -8.45
CA ASN A 446 -3.56 -15.00 -7.53
C ASN A 446 -4.89 -14.43 -8.05
N GLU A 447 -5.96 -14.73 -7.34
CA GLU A 447 -7.32 -14.23 -7.68
C GLU A 447 -7.45 -12.70 -7.65
N THR A 448 -6.54 -12.00 -6.96
CA THR A 448 -6.53 -10.53 -6.89
C THR A 448 -5.62 -9.88 -7.94
N ASN A 449 -4.92 -10.66 -8.75
CA ASN A 449 -4.06 -10.10 -9.79
C ASN A 449 -4.89 -9.52 -10.95
N ILE A 450 -4.94 -8.21 -11.00
CA ILE A 450 -5.75 -7.43 -11.93
C ILE A 450 -5.41 -7.74 -13.40
N TYR A 451 -4.11 -7.85 -13.71
CA TYR A 451 -3.64 -8.10 -15.07
C TYR A 451 -4.06 -9.50 -15.56
N PHE A 452 -3.79 -10.53 -14.78
CA PHE A 452 -4.16 -11.90 -15.11
C PHE A 452 -5.67 -12.13 -15.11
N ASN A 453 -6.42 -11.43 -14.27
CA ASN A 453 -7.89 -11.53 -14.26
C ASN A 453 -8.52 -11.04 -15.57
N TYR A 454 -7.91 -10.08 -16.27
CA TYR A 454 -8.40 -9.70 -17.60
C TYR A 454 -8.30 -10.88 -18.59
N PHE A 455 -7.17 -11.56 -18.63
CA PHE A 455 -6.97 -12.73 -19.51
C PHE A 455 -7.82 -13.94 -19.07
N LYS A 456 -8.02 -14.12 -17.76
CA LYS A 456 -8.99 -15.09 -17.22
C LYS A 456 -10.40 -14.82 -17.74
N GLY A 457 -10.84 -13.56 -17.73
CA GLY A 457 -12.13 -13.16 -18.30
C GLY A 457 -12.26 -13.51 -19.78
N LEU A 458 -11.22 -13.29 -20.59
CA LEU A 458 -11.18 -13.70 -22.00
C LEU A 458 -11.29 -15.22 -22.15
N SER A 459 -10.56 -15.98 -21.32
CA SER A 459 -10.56 -17.46 -21.36
C SER A 459 -11.94 -18.01 -20.97
N LEU A 460 -12.59 -17.45 -19.94
CA LEU A 460 -13.94 -17.82 -19.51
C LEU A 460 -14.96 -17.59 -20.63
N ARG A 461 -14.87 -16.46 -21.35
CA ARG A 461 -15.72 -16.17 -22.50
C ARG A 461 -15.52 -17.20 -23.61
N ALA A 462 -14.28 -17.55 -23.91
CA ALA A 462 -13.93 -18.50 -24.96
C ALA A 462 -14.44 -19.93 -24.70
N ILE A 463 -14.60 -20.36 -23.44
CA ILE A 463 -15.20 -21.65 -23.08
C ILE A 463 -16.74 -21.56 -22.88
N GLY A 464 -17.36 -20.41 -23.15
CA GLY A 464 -18.81 -20.21 -23.04
C GLY A 464 -19.32 -19.88 -21.64
N GLU A 465 -18.43 -19.63 -20.65
CA GLU A 465 -18.82 -19.20 -19.30
C GLU A 465 -19.06 -17.69 -19.22
N GLU A 466 -19.97 -17.18 -20.07
CA GLU A 466 -20.21 -15.76 -20.29
C GLU A 466 -20.57 -15.00 -18.99
N GLY A 467 -21.39 -15.60 -18.11
CA GLY A 467 -21.78 -14.95 -16.84
C GLY A 467 -20.58 -14.66 -15.92
N ARG A 468 -19.63 -15.60 -15.84
CA ARG A 468 -18.38 -15.43 -15.07
C ARG A 468 -17.44 -14.43 -15.74
N ALA A 469 -17.35 -14.46 -17.07
CA ALA A 469 -16.54 -13.52 -17.85
C ALA A 469 -17.03 -12.08 -17.65
N ILE A 470 -18.33 -11.83 -17.78
CA ILE A 470 -18.96 -10.52 -17.57
C ILE A 470 -18.68 -10.03 -16.14
N LYS A 471 -18.88 -10.88 -15.13
CA LYS A 471 -18.59 -10.50 -13.74
C LYS A 471 -17.12 -10.09 -13.58
N THR A 472 -16.19 -10.86 -14.12
CA THR A 472 -14.75 -10.55 -14.06
C THR A 472 -14.45 -9.19 -14.69
N PHE A 473 -15.00 -8.88 -15.86
CA PHE A 473 -14.80 -7.58 -16.50
C PHE A 473 -15.46 -6.44 -15.74
N GLN A 474 -16.65 -6.65 -15.15
CA GLN A 474 -17.32 -5.67 -14.29
C GLN A 474 -16.48 -5.34 -13.05
N ASP A 475 -15.89 -6.35 -12.40
CA ASP A 475 -15.04 -6.15 -11.23
C ASP A 475 -13.79 -5.34 -11.58
N LEU A 476 -13.15 -5.63 -12.71
CA LEU A 476 -12.01 -4.85 -13.21
C LEU A 476 -12.40 -3.40 -13.59
N ALA A 477 -13.56 -3.21 -14.22
CA ALA A 477 -14.06 -1.91 -14.64
C ALA A 477 -14.39 -0.99 -13.44
N LYS A 478 -14.74 -1.54 -12.29
CA LYS A 478 -15.05 -0.81 -11.04
C LYS A 478 -13.79 -0.31 -10.31
N ILE A 479 -12.60 -0.86 -10.58
CA ILE A 479 -11.39 -0.48 -9.85
C ILE A 479 -10.98 0.95 -10.20
N ASN A 480 -10.92 1.82 -9.21
CA ASN A 480 -10.51 3.23 -9.33
C ASN A 480 -9.24 3.52 -8.50
N PHE A 481 -8.27 2.61 -8.56
CA PHE A 481 -6.94 2.73 -7.95
C PHE A 481 -5.87 2.73 -9.03
N SER A 482 -4.95 3.71 -9.00
CA SER A 482 -3.95 3.88 -10.05
C SER A 482 -2.78 2.91 -9.90
N SER A 483 -2.56 2.12 -10.95
CA SER A 483 -1.39 1.26 -11.14
C SER A 483 -1.24 0.96 -12.64
N TRP A 484 -0.06 0.49 -13.06
CA TRP A 484 0.20 0.18 -14.47
C TRP A 484 -0.77 -0.86 -15.06
N ASN A 485 -1.07 -1.90 -14.30
CA ASN A 485 -1.98 -2.96 -14.73
C ASN A 485 -3.42 -2.44 -14.88
N ILE A 486 -3.92 -1.62 -13.97
CA ILE A 486 -5.22 -0.95 -14.13
C ILE A 486 -5.19 0.02 -15.32
N ALA A 487 -4.11 0.75 -15.52
CA ALA A 487 -3.97 1.64 -16.65
C ALA A 487 -4.15 0.91 -17.99
N ILE A 488 -3.67 -0.33 -18.08
CA ILE A 488 -3.82 -1.17 -19.26
C ILE A 488 -5.20 -1.82 -19.33
N VAL A 489 -5.61 -2.56 -18.29
CA VAL A 489 -6.73 -3.51 -18.43
C VAL A 489 -8.11 -2.90 -18.20
N LYS A 490 -8.25 -1.78 -17.47
CA LYS A 490 -9.56 -1.21 -17.14
C LYS A 490 -10.38 -0.86 -18.38
N ARG A 491 -9.79 -0.14 -19.32
CA ARG A 491 -10.48 0.21 -20.58
C ARG A 491 -10.73 -1.01 -21.47
N LEU A 492 -9.81 -1.97 -21.48
CA LEU A 492 -10.01 -3.24 -22.18
C LEU A 492 -11.19 -4.01 -21.61
N ALA A 493 -11.29 -4.08 -20.27
CA ALA A 493 -12.44 -4.71 -19.61
C ALA A 493 -13.77 -3.98 -19.89
N GLN A 494 -13.77 -2.64 -19.86
CA GLN A 494 -14.95 -1.84 -20.25
C GLN A 494 -15.39 -2.10 -21.69
N LYS A 495 -14.42 -2.21 -22.63
CA LYS A 495 -14.71 -2.54 -24.03
C LYS A 495 -15.35 -3.92 -24.15
N GLN A 496 -14.90 -4.91 -23.37
CA GLN A 496 -15.51 -6.24 -23.37
C GLN A 496 -16.96 -6.24 -22.91
N LEU A 497 -17.38 -5.29 -22.07
CA LEU A 497 -18.76 -5.15 -21.59
C LEU A 497 -19.68 -4.44 -22.60
N THR A 498 -19.14 -3.68 -23.54
CA THR A 498 -19.91 -2.94 -24.55
C THR A 498 -19.96 -3.62 -25.90
N SER A 499 -19.17 -4.68 -26.12
CA SER A 499 -19.04 -5.41 -27.37
C SER A 499 -19.90 -6.71 -27.39
N SER A 500 -20.73 -6.93 -26.37
CA SER A 500 -21.62 -8.08 -26.21
C SER A 500 -23.06 -7.78 -26.60
#